data_5c383c4a5cc02a044516306bac8738c1
#
_entry.id   5c383c4a5cc02a044516306bac8738c1
#
_cell.length_a   1.000
_cell.length_b   1.000
_cell.length_c   1.000
_cell.angle_alpha   90.00
_cell.angle_beta   90.00
_cell.angle_gamma   90.00
#
_symmetry.space_group_name_H-M   'P 1'
#
loop_
_entity.id
_entity.type
_entity.pdbx_description
1 polymer ?
#
loop_
_entity_poly.entity_id
_entity_poly.type
_entity_poly.pdbx_seq_one_letter_code
_entity_poly.pdbx_strand_id
1 'polypeptide(L)'
;MDLSHETYLHGGYIGTPEVAETPITTEVDEEANVVYVSRHMDDAECPPFYANSTGIEGRITRWQDVEYHAPCLYLLHSRIAPVGVLPPEEGPDDEAFHVEVTYAITPETEHSTHDFWMVARDFALGDEKVTEYLATNNHTVVMQDVVALNILEEVVESEKENYQELSINIDTGGLAARRILKKLVEAGETVAE
;
A
#
# COMPACT_ATOMS: atom_id res chain seq x y z
N MET A 1 5.02 2.41 0.84
CA MET A 1 4.45 3.52 0.04
C MET A 1 4.84 3.44 -1.43
N ASP A 2 5.68 2.49 -1.82
CA ASP A 2 5.81 2.12 -3.22
C ASP A 2 4.67 1.18 -3.61
N LEU A 3 3.76 1.66 -4.47
CA LEU A 3 2.69 0.82 -5.04
C LEU A 3 3.12 0.13 -6.35
N SER A 4 4.24 0.53 -6.93
CA SER A 4 4.66 0.05 -8.25
C SER A 4 5.22 -1.36 -8.22
N HIS A 5 5.71 -1.82 -7.07
CA HIS A 5 6.16 -3.19 -6.88
C HIS A 5 5.04 -4.22 -7.09
N GLU A 6 3.77 -3.82 -6.89
CA GLU A 6 2.62 -4.71 -7.11
C GLU A 6 2.65 -5.37 -8.50
N THR A 7 3.00 -4.61 -9.53
CA THR A 7 3.10 -5.12 -10.91
C THR A 7 4.08 -6.28 -11.03
N TYR A 8 5.21 -6.19 -10.35
CA TYR A 8 6.33 -7.12 -10.49
C TYR A 8 6.33 -8.23 -9.45
N LEU A 9 6.04 -7.88 -8.20
CA LEU A 9 6.09 -8.82 -7.08
C LEU A 9 4.79 -9.59 -6.92
N HIS A 10 3.65 -8.92 -7.12
CA HIS A 10 2.30 -9.47 -6.92
C HIS A 10 1.56 -9.76 -8.21
N GLY A 11 2.28 -9.89 -9.33
CA GLY A 11 1.70 -10.31 -10.60
C GLY A 11 0.94 -11.63 -10.48
N GLY A 12 -0.29 -11.67 -11.03
CA GLY A 12 -1.18 -12.81 -10.90
C GLY A 12 -2.08 -12.81 -9.65
N TYR A 13 -1.88 -11.88 -8.72
CA TYR A 13 -2.74 -11.63 -7.55
C TYR A 13 -3.42 -10.27 -7.65
N ILE A 14 -2.70 -9.20 -7.31
CA ILE A 14 -3.20 -7.82 -7.28
C ILE A 14 -2.49 -6.91 -8.30
N GLY A 15 -1.33 -7.32 -8.80
CA GLY A 15 -0.51 -6.52 -9.71
C GLY A 15 -0.99 -6.59 -11.15
N THR A 16 -1.06 -5.43 -11.82
CA THR A 16 -1.31 -5.27 -13.26
C THR A 16 -0.30 -4.28 -13.85
N PRO A 17 -0.08 -4.25 -15.19
CA PRO A 17 0.86 -3.30 -15.80
C PRO A 17 0.56 -1.84 -15.45
N GLU A 18 -0.71 -1.45 -15.43
CA GLU A 18 -1.16 -0.09 -15.19
C GLU A 18 -0.71 0.44 -13.82
N VAL A 19 -0.52 -0.43 -12.82
CA VAL A 19 -0.03 -0.01 -11.49
C VAL A 19 1.36 0.61 -11.57
N ALA A 20 2.28 0.05 -12.37
CA ALA A 20 3.61 0.62 -12.57
C ALA A 20 3.63 1.81 -13.54
N GLU A 21 2.70 1.84 -14.50
CA GLU A 21 2.67 2.84 -15.57
C GLU A 21 1.96 4.13 -15.17
N THR A 22 1.00 4.06 -14.23
CA THR A 22 0.24 5.22 -13.79
C THR A 22 1.04 6.05 -12.78
N PRO A 23 1.24 7.35 -13.03
CA PRO A 23 1.92 8.24 -12.09
C PRO A 23 1.22 8.30 -10.73
N ILE A 24 2.00 8.57 -9.69
CA ILE A 24 1.49 8.88 -8.36
C ILE A 24 1.45 10.39 -8.11
N THR A 25 0.57 10.81 -7.20
CA THR A 25 0.64 12.12 -6.54
C THR A 25 1.08 11.93 -5.10
N THR A 26 1.81 12.91 -4.56
CA THR A 26 2.26 12.89 -3.17
C THR A 26 1.96 14.23 -2.52
N GLU A 27 1.26 14.19 -1.40
CA GLU A 27 0.97 15.35 -0.57
C GLU A 27 1.49 15.10 0.86
N VAL A 28 1.89 16.16 1.55
CA VAL A 28 2.47 16.07 2.90
C VAL A 28 1.79 17.08 3.81
N ASP A 29 1.18 16.60 4.88
CA ASP A 29 0.76 17.42 6.00
C ASP A 29 1.84 17.36 7.08
N GLU A 30 2.69 18.38 7.11
CA GLU A 30 3.80 18.46 8.07
C GLU A 30 3.32 18.72 9.50
N GLU A 31 2.16 19.34 9.69
CA GLU A 31 1.60 19.63 11.01
C GLU A 31 1.01 18.35 11.64
N ALA A 32 0.28 17.58 10.85
CA ALA A 32 -0.27 16.30 11.27
C ALA A 32 0.74 15.14 11.23
N ASN A 33 1.91 15.32 10.61
CA ASN A 33 2.89 14.27 10.31
C ASN A 33 2.31 13.12 9.45
N VAL A 34 1.56 13.50 8.42
CA VAL A 34 0.90 12.57 7.50
C VAL A 34 1.43 12.74 6.09
N VAL A 35 1.60 11.64 5.38
CA VAL A 35 1.94 11.62 3.95
C VAL A 35 0.84 10.89 3.20
N TYR A 36 0.32 11.53 2.17
CA TYR A 36 -0.66 10.96 1.25
C TYR A 36 0.01 10.61 -0.07
N VAL A 37 -0.28 9.42 -0.59
CA VAL A 37 0.15 8.98 -1.91
C VAL A 37 -1.04 8.39 -2.65
N SER A 38 -1.38 8.93 -3.80
CA SER A 38 -2.53 8.51 -4.60
C SER A 38 -2.12 8.02 -5.97
N ARG A 39 -2.79 6.96 -6.43
CA ARG A 39 -2.73 6.45 -7.80
C ARG A 39 -4.13 6.11 -8.28
N HIS A 40 -4.60 6.81 -9.30
CA HIS A 40 -5.93 6.63 -9.88
C HIS A 40 -5.81 6.09 -11.30
N MET A 41 -6.28 4.88 -11.53
CA MET A 41 -6.28 4.18 -12.81
C MET A 41 -7.73 4.11 -13.31
N ASP A 42 -8.07 4.91 -14.32
CA ASP A 42 -9.43 5.00 -14.84
C ASP A 42 -9.80 3.80 -15.74
N ASP A 43 -8.79 3.11 -16.28
CA ASP A 43 -8.95 1.93 -17.12
C ASP A 43 -7.78 0.97 -16.91
N ALA A 44 -7.98 -0.05 -16.09
CA ALA A 44 -6.97 -1.05 -15.75
C ALA A 44 -7.51 -2.48 -15.94
N GLU A 45 -6.61 -3.44 -16.10
CA GLU A 45 -6.97 -4.85 -16.00
C GLU A 45 -7.53 -5.16 -14.61
N CYS A 46 -8.56 -6.02 -14.55
CA CYS A 46 -9.06 -6.53 -13.27
C CYS A 46 -8.22 -7.73 -12.85
N PRO A 47 -7.36 -7.60 -11.83
CA PRO A 47 -6.55 -8.73 -11.39
C PRO A 47 -7.42 -9.80 -10.73
N PRO A 48 -6.97 -11.08 -10.72
CA PRO A 48 -7.73 -12.21 -10.19
C PRO A 48 -8.28 -11.98 -8.77
N PHE A 49 -7.53 -11.27 -7.95
CA PHE A 49 -7.92 -10.93 -6.57
C PHE A 49 -9.27 -10.19 -6.52
N TYR A 50 -9.44 -9.17 -7.36
CA TYR A 50 -10.68 -8.41 -7.40
C TYR A 50 -11.76 -9.10 -8.25
N ALA A 51 -11.40 -9.67 -9.39
CA ALA A 51 -12.38 -10.39 -10.23
C ALA A 51 -13.11 -11.48 -9.44
N ASN A 52 -12.35 -12.29 -8.67
CA ASN A 52 -12.95 -13.40 -7.92
C ASN A 52 -13.66 -12.96 -6.64
N SER A 53 -13.30 -11.84 -6.04
CA SER A 53 -13.93 -11.38 -4.80
C SER A 53 -15.16 -10.49 -5.02
N THR A 54 -15.18 -9.72 -6.11
CA THR A 54 -16.26 -8.78 -6.42
C THR A 54 -17.22 -9.30 -7.49
N GLY A 55 -16.76 -10.22 -8.34
CA GLY A 55 -17.51 -10.70 -9.51
C GLY A 55 -17.49 -9.73 -10.70
N ILE A 56 -16.67 -8.68 -10.67
CA ILE A 56 -16.53 -7.78 -11.82
C ILE A 56 -15.91 -8.53 -12.99
N GLU A 57 -16.56 -8.43 -14.14
CA GLU A 57 -16.06 -8.95 -15.40
C GLU A 57 -15.48 -7.80 -16.25
N GLY A 58 -14.30 -8.02 -16.86
CA GLY A 58 -13.66 -7.06 -17.76
C GLY A 58 -12.70 -6.09 -17.03
N ARG A 59 -12.59 -4.87 -17.55
CA ARG A 59 -11.67 -3.86 -17.03
C ARG A 59 -12.31 -3.05 -15.89
N ILE A 60 -11.47 -2.41 -15.08
CA ILE A 60 -11.90 -1.68 -13.89
C ILE A 60 -11.34 -0.25 -13.86
N THR A 61 -12.05 0.61 -13.16
CA THR A 61 -11.51 1.82 -12.55
C THR A 61 -10.98 1.42 -11.17
N ARG A 62 -9.69 1.65 -10.92
CA ARG A 62 -9.03 1.29 -9.66
C ARG A 62 -8.27 2.46 -9.09
N TRP A 63 -8.64 2.89 -7.90
CA TRP A 63 -7.95 3.93 -7.16
C TRP A 63 -7.26 3.34 -5.93
N GLN A 64 -6.07 3.82 -5.68
CA GLN A 64 -5.27 3.45 -4.53
C GLN A 64 -4.83 4.74 -3.84
N ASP A 65 -5.37 4.98 -2.65
CA ASP A 65 -5.04 6.11 -1.82
C ASP A 65 -4.39 5.63 -0.54
N VAL A 66 -3.19 6.09 -0.29
CA VAL A 66 -2.37 5.71 0.86
C VAL A 66 -2.26 6.88 1.80
N GLU A 67 -2.49 6.62 3.08
CA GLU A 67 -2.15 7.52 4.17
C GLU A 67 -1.08 6.88 5.04
N TYR A 68 0.02 7.58 5.23
CA TYR A 68 1.02 7.20 6.21
C TYR A 68 0.99 8.19 7.37
N HIS A 69 0.60 7.72 8.55
CA HIS A 69 0.59 8.46 9.79
C HIS A 69 1.83 8.07 10.61
N ALA A 70 2.77 8.99 10.73
CA ALA A 70 3.97 8.72 11.51
C ALA A 70 3.63 8.48 13.00
N PRO A 71 4.33 7.57 13.69
CA PRO A 71 5.56 6.92 13.22
C PRO A 71 5.37 5.60 12.46
N CYS A 72 4.20 4.96 12.46
CA CYS A 72 4.12 3.55 12.08
C CYS A 72 2.82 3.11 11.38
N LEU A 73 1.81 3.94 11.31
CA LEU A 73 0.52 3.53 10.77
C LEU A 73 0.42 3.86 9.28
N TYR A 74 0.07 2.86 8.49
CA TYR A 74 -0.14 2.93 7.05
C TYR A 74 -1.53 2.41 6.72
N LEU A 75 -2.29 3.19 5.98
CA LEU A 75 -3.64 2.87 5.51
C LEU A 75 -3.63 2.88 3.99
N LEU A 76 -4.11 1.83 3.36
CA LEU A 76 -4.34 1.77 1.92
C LEU A 76 -5.83 1.61 1.67
N HIS A 77 -6.42 2.64 1.07
CA HIS A 77 -7.81 2.66 0.61
C HIS A 77 -7.83 2.26 -0.87
N SER A 78 -8.35 1.08 -1.16
CA SER A 78 -8.52 0.62 -2.54
C SER A 78 -9.99 0.69 -2.94
N ARG A 79 -10.28 1.49 -3.96
CA ARG A 79 -11.58 1.58 -4.61
C ARG A 79 -11.53 0.83 -5.93
N ILE A 80 -12.47 -0.10 -6.15
CA ILE A 80 -12.57 -0.91 -7.36
C ILE A 80 -13.99 -0.80 -7.91
N ALA A 81 -14.14 -0.40 -9.17
CA ALA A 81 -15.44 -0.31 -9.83
C ALA A 81 -15.34 -0.80 -11.29
N PRO A 82 -16.45 -1.12 -11.97
CA PRO A 82 -16.42 -1.31 -13.41
C PRO A 82 -15.79 -0.12 -14.12
N VAL A 83 -15.08 -0.36 -15.22
CA VAL A 83 -14.39 0.70 -15.97
C VAL A 83 -15.32 1.87 -16.30
N GLY A 84 -14.85 3.09 -16.04
CA GLY A 84 -15.61 4.33 -16.28
C GLY A 84 -16.56 4.73 -15.15
N VAL A 85 -16.71 3.91 -14.12
CA VAL A 85 -17.48 4.29 -12.92
C VAL A 85 -16.56 5.04 -11.96
N LEU A 86 -16.77 6.36 -11.89
CA LEU A 86 -16.02 7.26 -11.01
C LEU A 86 -16.75 7.44 -9.67
N PRO A 87 -16.05 7.87 -8.61
CA PRO A 87 -16.70 8.22 -7.35
C PRO A 87 -17.79 9.27 -7.56
N PRO A 88 -18.95 9.18 -6.88
CA PRO A 88 -19.98 10.20 -6.94
C PRO A 88 -19.47 11.52 -6.33
N GLU A 89 -19.96 12.67 -6.82
CA GLU A 89 -19.64 13.98 -6.23
C GLU A 89 -20.18 14.12 -4.80
N GLU A 90 -21.31 13.49 -4.52
CA GLU A 90 -21.96 13.48 -3.20
C GLU A 90 -22.67 12.13 -2.95
N GLY A 91 -22.70 11.69 -1.70
CA GLY A 91 -23.42 10.49 -1.26
C GLY A 91 -22.57 9.22 -1.26
N PRO A 92 -23.22 8.06 -1.05
CA PRO A 92 -22.51 6.79 -0.98
C PRO A 92 -22.04 6.33 -2.38
N ASP A 93 -20.93 5.59 -2.40
CA ASP A 93 -20.31 5.03 -3.60
C ASP A 93 -20.78 3.58 -3.81
N ASP A 94 -22.08 3.40 -4.05
CA ASP A 94 -22.73 2.10 -4.11
C ASP A 94 -22.36 1.25 -5.36
N GLU A 95 -21.72 1.85 -6.35
CA GLU A 95 -21.28 1.16 -7.57
C GLU A 95 -19.83 0.64 -7.49
N ALA A 96 -19.14 0.93 -6.39
CA ALA A 96 -17.77 0.48 -6.15
C ALA A 96 -17.69 -0.55 -5.02
N PHE A 97 -16.56 -1.22 -4.98
CA PHE A 97 -16.13 -2.13 -3.92
C PHE A 97 -14.91 -1.54 -3.24
N HIS A 98 -14.92 -1.49 -1.91
CA HIS A 98 -13.80 -0.94 -1.16
C HIS A 98 -13.09 -2.01 -0.36
N VAL A 99 -11.77 -1.99 -0.46
CA VAL A 99 -10.88 -2.79 0.38
C VAL A 99 -9.92 -1.85 1.08
N GLU A 100 -9.85 -1.97 2.39
CA GLU A 100 -8.94 -1.20 3.21
C GLU A 100 -7.89 -2.12 3.83
N VAL A 101 -6.62 -1.76 3.67
CA VAL A 101 -5.51 -2.49 4.26
C VAL A 101 -4.80 -1.56 5.23
N THR A 102 -4.70 -2.01 6.48
CA THR A 102 -4.01 -1.29 7.54
C THR A 102 -2.75 -2.03 7.92
N TYR A 103 -1.62 -1.33 7.98
CA TYR A 103 -0.37 -1.83 8.51
C TYR A 103 0.07 -1.01 9.72
N ALA A 104 0.55 -1.69 10.76
CA ALA A 104 1.23 -1.05 11.89
C ALA A 104 2.67 -1.59 11.95
N ILE A 105 3.58 -0.85 11.32
CA ILE A 105 4.97 -1.23 11.12
C ILE A 105 5.77 -0.80 12.35
N THR A 106 6.20 -1.76 13.16
CA THR A 106 6.79 -1.50 14.48
C THR A 106 8.20 -2.08 14.56
N PRO A 107 9.23 -1.26 14.72
CA PRO A 107 10.60 -1.74 14.88
C PRO A 107 10.74 -2.66 16.11
N GLU A 108 11.46 -3.76 15.96
CA GLU A 108 11.81 -4.69 17.04
C GLU A 108 13.28 -4.58 17.41
N THR A 109 14.16 -4.67 16.41
CA THR A 109 15.61 -4.53 16.53
C THR A 109 16.14 -3.63 15.41
N GLU A 110 17.45 -3.49 15.31
CA GLU A 110 18.12 -2.83 14.19
C GLU A 110 17.83 -3.52 12.84
N HIS A 111 17.58 -4.84 12.87
CA HIS A 111 17.45 -5.70 11.69
C HIS A 111 16.10 -6.40 11.58
N SER A 112 15.17 -6.15 12.48
CA SER A 112 13.86 -6.77 12.46
C SER A 112 12.74 -5.80 12.80
N THR A 113 11.58 -6.03 12.16
CA THR A 113 10.38 -5.20 12.30
C THR A 113 9.16 -6.12 12.39
N HIS A 114 8.28 -5.84 13.34
CA HIS A 114 6.94 -6.42 13.33
C HIS A 114 6.07 -5.69 12.33
N ASP A 115 5.37 -6.44 11.50
CA ASP A 115 4.35 -5.92 10.61
C ASP A 115 2.99 -6.50 10.99
N PHE A 116 2.16 -5.68 11.66
CA PHE A 116 0.79 -6.04 11.99
C PHE A 116 -0.12 -5.54 10.89
N TRP A 117 -0.83 -6.44 10.22
CA TRP A 117 -1.70 -6.06 9.12
C TRP A 117 -3.13 -6.55 9.32
N MET A 118 -4.07 -5.79 8.77
CA MET A 118 -5.50 -6.06 8.79
C MET A 118 -6.12 -5.65 7.46
N VAL A 119 -7.14 -6.39 7.01
CA VAL A 119 -7.90 -6.07 5.80
C VAL A 119 -9.37 -5.99 6.14
N ALA A 120 -10.01 -4.91 5.71
CA ALA A 120 -11.45 -4.71 5.79
C ALA A 120 -12.05 -4.56 4.38
N ARG A 121 -13.35 -4.81 4.23
CA ARG A 121 -14.11 -4.61 3.01
C ARG A 121 -15.53 -4.20 3.32
N ASP A 122 -16.21 -3.54 2.38
CA ASP A 122 -17.62 -3.11 2.50
C ASP A 122 -18.63 -3.98 1.73
N PHE A 123 -18.17 -4.96 0.96
CA PHE A 123 -18.98 -5.83 0.12
C PHE A 123 -18.99 -7.28 0.59
N ALA A 124 -19.98 -8.07 0.17
CA ALA A 124 -20.11 -9.50 0.46
C ALA A 124 -19.88 -9.88 1.94
N LEU A 125 -20.35 -9.03 2.88
CA LEU A 125 -20.03 -9.11 4.31
C LEU A 125 -20.48 -10.41 4.97
N GLY A 126 -21.54 -11.05 4.44
CA GLY A 126 -22.04 -12.35 4.93
C GLY A 126 -21.52 -13.56 4.17
N ASP A 127 -20.62 -13.38 3.17
CA ASP A 127 -20.10 -14.49 2.36
C ASP A 127 -18.77 -15.01 2.94
N GLU A 128 -18.83 -16.16 3.58
CA GLU A 128 -17.68 -16.82 4.18
C GLU A 128 -16.64 -17.25 3.11
N LYS A 129 -17.06 -17.59 1.87
CA LYS A 129 -16.14 -18.00 0.81
C LYS A 129 -15.31 -16.80 0.33
N VAL A 130 -15.94 -15.63 0.18
CA VAL A 130 -15.23 -14.40 -0.15
C VAL A 130 -14.27 -14.03 0.98
N THR A 131 -14.67 -14.21 2.24
CA THR A 131 -13.79 -13.98 3.40
C THR A 131 -12.56 -14.88 3.37
N GLU A 132 -12.75 -16.18 3.17
CA GLU A 132 -11.65 -17.15 3.10
C GLU A 132 -10.73 -16.88 1.89
N TYR A 133 -11.33 -16.58 0.73
CA TYR A 133 -10.59 -16.23 -0.47
C TYR A 133 -9.67 -15.01 -0.25
N LEU A 134 -10.22 -13.91 0.27
CA LEU A 134 -9.47 -12.69 0.55
C LEU A 134 -8.40 -12.92 1.62
N ALA A 135 -8.71 -13.61 2.70
CA ALA A 135 -7.75 -13.90 3.76
C ALA A 135 -6.55 -14.71 3.24
N THR A 136 -6.81 -15.74 2.44
CA THR A 136 -5.76 -16.61 1.86
C THR A 136 -4.88 -15.85 0.87
N ASN A 137 -5.49 -15.06 -0.02
CA ASN A 137 -4.74 -14.33 -1.04
C ASN A 137 -3.98 -13.14 -0.45
N ASN A 138 -4.57 -12.40 0.51
CA ASN A 138 -3.85 -11.34 1.21
C ASN A 138 -2.63 -11.90 1.96
N HIS A 139 -2.79 -13.04 2.66
CA HIS A 139 -1.65 -13.69 3.31
C HIS A 139 -0.54 -14.01 2.31
N THR A 140 -0.90 -14.53 1.13
CA THR A 140 0.09 -14.85 0.09
C THR A 140 0.81 -13.60 -0.40
N VAL A 141 0.08 -12.50 -0.65
CA VAL A 141 0.65 -11.21 -1.07
C VAL A 141 1.62 -10.68 -0.01
N VAL A 142 1.22 -10.62 1.25
CA VAL A 142 2.08 -10.16 2.36
C VAL A 142 3.33 -11.05 2.50
N MET A 143 3.22 -12.37 2.33
CA MET A 143 4.38 -13.25 2.39
C MET A 143 5.36 -13.06 1.22
N GLN A 144 4.90 -12.59 0.07
CA GLN A 144 5.80 -12.19 -1.02
C GLN A 144 6.64 -10.97 -0.60
N ASP A 145 6.02 -9.98 0.06
CA ASP A 145 6.74 -8.82 0.61
C ASP A 145 7.76 -9.24 1.66
N VAL A 146 7.38 -10.10 2.60
CA VAL A 146 8.29 -10.61 3.64
C VAL A 146 9.53 -11.26 3.02
N VAL A 147 9.35 -12.08 1.99
CA VAL A 147 10.48 -12.72 1.29
C VAL A 147 11.36 -11.67 0.61
N ALA A 148 10.76 -10.71 -0.10
CA ALA A 148 11.49 -9.67 -0.82
C ALA A 148 12.27 -8.76 0.15
N LEU A 149 11.65 -8.36 1.27
CA LEU A 149 12.28 -7.52 2.28
C LEU A 149 13.43 -8.24 3.01
N ASN A 150 13.30 -9.53 3.30
CA ASN A 150 14.40 -10.32 3.88
C ASN A 150 15.61 -10.39 2.94
N ILE A 151 15.38 -10.58 1.63
CA ILE A 151 16.46 -10.57 0.64
C ILE A 151 17.11 -9.17 0.55
N LEU A 152 16.30 -8.10 0.60
CA LEU A 152 16.81 -6.74 0.61
C LEU A 152 17.66 -6.46 1.84
N GLU A 153 17.25 -6.89 3.03
CA GLU A 153 18.03 -6.76 4.26
C GLU A 153 19.39 -7.46 4.15
N GLU A 154 19.44 -8.67 3.59
CA GLU A 154 20.71 -9.38 3.33
C GLU A 154 21.65 -8.57 2.42
N VAL A 155 21.12 -7.89 1.40
CA VAL A 155 21.91 -7.03 0.51
C VAL A 155 22.43 -5.81 1.26
N VAL A 156 21.57 -5.10 2.01
CA VAL A 156 21.94 -3.94 2.82
C VAL A 156 23.07 -4.31 3.79
N GLU A 157 22.90 -5.42 4.53
CA GLU A 157 23.89 -5.93 5.46
C GLU A 157 25.23 -6.31 4.79
N SER A 158 25.19 -6.91 3.59
CA SER A 158 26.39 -7.31 2.87
C SER A 158 27.20 -6.12 2.35
N GLU A 159 26.53 -5.03 1.96
CA GLU A 159 27.14 -3.83 1.40
C GLU A 159 27.54 -2.81 2.47
N LYS A 160 26.85 -2.79 3.61
CA LYS A 160 27.12 -1.90 4.74
C LYS A 160 27.28 -0.43 4.33
N GLU A 161 28.43 0.15 4.63
CA GLU A 161 28.77 1.54 4.31
C GLU A 161 28.82 1.84 2.80
N ASN A 162 28.93 0.81 1.95
CA ASN A 162 28.92 0.95 0.50
C ASN A 162 27.51 0.92 -0.09
N TYR A 163 26.49 0.57 0.72
CA TYR A 163 25.11 0.57 0.24
C TYR A 163 24.68 1.96 -0.20
N GLN A 164 24.21 2.06 -1.43
CA GLN A 164 23.69 3.30 -2.00
C GLN A 164 22.28 3.08 -2.52
N GLU A 165 21.34 3.73 -1.90
CA GLU A 165 19.94 3.72 -2.34
C GLU A 165 19.78 4.62 -3.56
N LEU A 166 19.18 4.08 -4.61
CA LEU A 166 18.79 4.83 -5.79
C LEU A 166 17.30 5.16 -5.73
N SER A 167 16.98 6.42 -5.50
CA SER A 167 15.59 6.88 -5.48
C SER A 167 15.12 7.30 -6.87
N ILE A 168 13.88 6.96 -7.20
CA ILE A 168 13.20 7.32 -8.43
C ILE A 168 11.90 8.10 -8.12
N ASN A 169 11.19 8.57 -9.15
CA ASN A 169 10.03 9.46 -8.95
C ASN A 169 8.89 8.88 -8.10
N ILE A 170 8.75 7.57 -8.07
CA ILE A 170 7.71 6.90 -7.25
C ILE A 170 8.07 6.83 -5.76
N ASP A 171 9.31 7.12 -5.37
CA ASP A 171 9.76 7.07 -3.97
C ASP A 171 9.44 8.34 -3.18
N THR A 172 8.80 9.33 -3.81
CA THR A 172 8.53 10.65 -3.19
C THR A 172 7.79 10.54 -1.86
N GLY A 173 6.80 9.63 -1.77
CA GLY A 173 6.06 9.36 -0.54
C GLY A 173 6.94 8.74 0.56
N GLY A 174 7.71 7.70 0.23
CA GLY A 174 8.65 7.07 1.16
C GLY A 174 9.72 8.03 1.66
N LEU A 175 10.28 8.86 0.78
CA LEU A 175 11.25 9.89 1.14
C LEU A 175 10.64 10.98 2.05
N ALA A 176 9.36 11.34 1.85
CA ALA A 176 8.65 12.26 2.72
C ALA A 176 8.43 11.64 4.11
N ALA A 177 7.99 10.39 4.17
CA ALA A 177 7.82 9.66 5.43
C ALA A 177 9.13 9.58 6.24
N ARG A 178 10.25 9.24 5.59
CA ARG A 178 11.57 9.21 6.23
C ARG A 178 12.00 10.58 6.78
N ARG A 179 11.68 11.69 6.08
CA ARG A 179 11.98 13.04 6.61
C ARG A 179 11.18 13.37 7.86
N ILE A 180 9.88 12.98 7.89
CA ILE A 180 9.04 13.16 9.09
C ILE A 180 9.59 12.32 10.24
N LEU A 181 9.87 11.04 10.02
CA LEU A 181 10.44 10.17 11.06
C LEU A 181 11.74 10.74 11.63
N LYS A 182 12.64 11.20 10.77
CA LYS A 182 13.89 11.83 11.22
C LYS A 182 13.64 13.04 12.11
N LYS A 183 12.74 13.94 11.74
CA LYS A 183 12.35 15.11 12.57
C LYS A 183 11.79 14.67 13.92
N LEU A 184 10.97 13.62 13.98
CA LEU A 184 10.38 13.13 15.22
C LEU A 184 11.44 12.52 16.16
N VAL A 185 12.39 11.75 15.61
CA VAL A 185 13.51 11.20 16.38
C VAL A 185 14.38 12.31 16.97
N GLU A 186 14.81 13.29 16.15
CA GLU A 186 15.61 14.42 16.59
C GLU A 186 14.90 15.26 17.68
N ALA A 187 13.57 15.44 17.57
CA ALA A 187 12.77 16.12 18.58
C ALA A 187 12.67 15.31 19.89
N GLY A 188 12.53 13.98 19.80
CA GLY A 188 12.49 13.08 20.94
C GLY A 188 13.81 13.03 21.73
N GLU A 189 14.95 13.05 21.05
CA GLU A 189 16.27 13.10 21.66
C GLU A 189 16.48 14.41 22.46
N THR A 190 15.97 15.55 21.94
CA THR A 190 16.06 16.84 22.62
C THR A 190 15.25 16.91 23.92
N VAL A 191 14.19 16.10 24.05
CA VAL A 191 13.34 16.05 25.27
C VAL A 191 13.91 15.11 26.33
N ALA A 192 14.81 14.20 25.95
CA ALA A 192 15.39 13.19 26.84
C ALA A 192 16.67 13.68 27.58
N GLU A 193 17.22 14.88 27.26
CA GLU A 193 18.31 15.58 27.96
C GLU A 193 17.75 16.50 29.08
#